data_356fdbf31f678f8c9d1ccbd68e1a8f44
#
_entry.id   356fdbf31f678f8c9d1ccbd68e1a8f44
#
_cell.length_a   1.000
_cell.length_b   1.000
_cell.length_c   1.000
_cell.angle_alpha   90.00
_cell.angle_beta   90.00
_cell.angle_gamma   90.00
#
_symmetry.space_group_name_H-M   'P 1'
#
loop_
_entity.id
_entity.type
_entity.pdbx_description
1 polymer ?
#
loop_
_entity_poly.entity_id
_entity_poly.type
_entity_poly.pdbx_seq_one_letter_code
_entity_poly.pdbx_strand_id
1 'polypeptide(L)'
;ADITVASAGPMSGQYASFGSQLKAGAEMWLKDVNARGGILGEKVKLVIGDDACDPKQAVAVANKFAGQKVAYVAGHFCSGSSIPASKVYTEEGIIQVSPASTNPAFTDKGGPNVFRVCGRDDQQGEVAGAFLAKEYAGKKVAIIHDKTAYGKGLADATRKNMKKAGLKEAMYEAITAGEKDYSALVSKLKSNNIDAIYLGGYHTEAGLIVRQMRDQGMSTKLVSGDALVTAEYWDITGNAGEGTLMTFSPDPRNNPEAAPLVKKFKAAGIEPEGYVLYSYAALEVFEQAATDAGSTDYKKVLKAMKNGKFKTVLGVLSFDKKGDVSLPGYVFYEWKNGNYKQL
;
A
#
# COMPACT_ATOMS: atom_id res chain seq x y z
N ALA A 1 7.07 32.36 4.72
CA ALA A 1 6.08 31.55 5.43
C ALA A 1 6.43 30.07 5.34
N ASP A 2 6.11 29.28 6.35
CA ASP A 2 6.37 27.85 6.34
C ASP A 2 5.50 27.14 5.32
N ILE A 3 6.06 26.11 4.70
CA ILE A 3 5.32 25.23 3.78
C ILE A 3 4.82 24.04 4.62
N THR A 4 3.51 23.80 4.61
CA THR A 4 2.92 22.69 5.35
C THR A 4 2.53 21.57 4.38
N VAL A 5 3.03 20.36 4.63
CA VAL A 5 2.65 19.14 3.92
C VAL A 5 2.04 18.15 4.91
N ALA A 6 1.32 17.18 4.39
CA ALA A 6 0.64 16.19 5.23
C ALA A 6 1.02 14.76 4.85
N SER A 7 0.97 13.87 5.83
CA SER A 7 0.96 12.43 5.64
C SER A 7 -0.27 11.86 6.33
N ALA A 8 -0.92 10.90 5.72
CA ALA A 8 -2.13 10.30 6.27
C ALA A 8 -2.14 8.78 6.05
N GLY A 9 -2.65 8.09 7.04
CA GLY A 9 -2.81 6.65 7.03
C GLY A 9 -3.41 6.16 8.34
N PRO A 10 -3.47 4.83 8.54
CA PRO A 10 -3.98 4.26 9.78
C PRO A 10 -2.93 4.35 10.88
N MET A 11 -2.90 5.47 11.60
CA MET A 11 -1.92 5.69 12.67
C MET A 11 -2.33 5.00 13.97
N SER A 12 -3.58 4.57 14.06
CA SER A 12 -4.12 3.79 15.16
C SER A 12 -4.94 2.61 14.63
N GLY A 13 -5.32 1.69 15.52
CA GLY A 13 -6.12 0.52 15.16
C GLY A 13 -5.27 -0.65 14.69
N GLN A 14 -5.93 -1.63 14.10
CA GLN A 14 -5.30 -2.92 13.77
C GLN A 14 -4.30 -2.86 12.61
N TYR A 15 -4.31 -1.77 11.83
CA TYR A 15 -3.37 -1.59 10.72
C TYR A 15 -2.29 -0.53 11.02
N ALA A 16 -2.11 -0.20 12.29
CA ALA A 16 -1.20 0.86 12.72
C ALA A 16 0.27 0.62 12.30
N SER A 17 0.67 -0.62 12.07
CA SER A 17 2.02 -0.91 11.59
C SER A 17 2.29 -0.26 10.24
N PHE A 18 1.29 -0.19 9.37
CA PHE A 18 1.41 0.52 8.08
C PHE A 18 1.41 2.04 8.26
N GLY A 19 0.62 2.54 9.20
CA GLY A 19 0.69 3.96 9.57
C GLY A 19 2.09 4.35 10.04
N SER A 20 2.70 3.49 10.85
CA SER A 20 4.09 3.68 11.31
C SER A 20 5.09 3.69 10.15
N GLN A 21 4.90 2.84 9.14
CA GLN A 21 5.75 2.86 7.95
C GLN A 21 5.66 4.21 7.23
N LEU A 22 4.45 4.71 6.99
CA LEU A 22 4.27 5.99 6.29
C LEU A 22 4.83 7.15 7.12
N LYS A 23 4.57 7.15 8.40
CA LYS A 23 5.07 8.18 9.31
C LYS A 23 6.60 8.20 9.35
N ALA A 24 7.23 7.05 9.44
CA ALA A 24 8.69 6.95 9.45
C ALA A 24 9.31 7.54 8.18
N GLY A 25 8.76 7.22 7.02
CA GLY A 25 9.22 7.78 5.75
C GLY A 25 9.04 9.28 5.67
N ALA A 26 7.88 9.78 6.07
CA ALA A 26 7.57 11.20 6.02
C ALA A 26 8.43 12.01 6.99
N GLU A 27 8.63 11.53 8.21
CA GLU A 27 9.44 12.22 9.22
C GLU A 27 10.92 12.26 8.83
N MET A 28 11.44 11.19 8.23
CA MET A 28 12.82 11.18 7.75
C MET A 28 13.00 12.18 6.59
N TRP A 29 12.05 12.22 5.65
CA TRP A 29 12.09 13.21 4.58
C TRP A 29 12.04 14.64 5.14
N LEU A 30 11.20 14.90 6.13
CA LEU A 30 11.09 16.22 6.76
C LEU A 30 12.43 16.67 7.34
N LYS A 31 13.08 15.76 8.06
CA LYS A 31 14.41 16.03 8.62
C LYS A 31 15.41 16.35 7.50
N ASP A 32 15.41 15.55 6.45
CA ASP A 32 16.36 15.70 5.34
C ASP A 32 16.11 16.97 4.55
N VAL A 33 14.86 17.29 4.20
CA VAL A 33 14.54 18.49 3.40
C VAL A 33 14.89 19.78 4.17
N ASN A 34 14.60 19.82 5.47
CA ASN A 34 14.94 20.97 6.28
C ASN A 34 16.45 21.11 6.51
N ALA A 35 17.18 20.00 6.60
CA ALA A 35 18.65 20.01 6.66
C ALA A 35 19.28 20.58 5.36
N ARG A 36 18.58 20.47 4.24
CA ARG A 36 18.99 21.05 2.95
C ARG A 36 18.54 22.50 2.75
N GLY A 37 17.89 23.11 3.75
CA GLY A 37 17.42 24.51 3.68
C GLY A 37 15.95 24.65 3.31
N GLY A 38 15.17 23.58 3.37
CA GLY A 38 13.75 23.60 3.07
C GLY A 38 13.45 23.54 1.56
N ILE A 39 12.29 24.07 1.17
CA ILE A 39 11.85 24.16 -0.23
C ILE A 39 11.72 25.64 -0.57
N LEU A 40 12.34 26.08 -1.65
CA LEU A 40 12.34 27.50 -2.08
C LEU A 40 12.80 28.45 -0.95
N GLY A 41 13.72 27.99 -0.12
CA GLY A 41 14.22 28.75 1.02
C GLY A 41 13.29 28.80 2.23
N GLU A 42 12.15 28.12 2.18
CA GLU A 42 11.17 28.10 3.25
C GLU A 42 11.23 26.77 4.03
N LYS A 43 11.10 26.91 5.37
CA LYS A 43 11.02 25.73 6.23
C LYS A 43 9.75 24.91 5.95
N VAL A 44 9.89 23.59 5.99
CA VAL A 44 8.77 22.66 5.79
C VAL A 44 8.27 22.16 7.14
N LYS A 45 6.95 22.12 7.28
CA LYS A 45 6.24 21.49 8.41
C LYS A 45 5.43 20.31 7.92
N LEU A 46 5.35 19.28 8.75
CA LEU A 46 4.60 18.06 8.48
C LEU A 46 3.46 17.93 9.48
N VAL A 47 2.25 17.70 8.97
CA VAL A 47 1.10 17.30 9.80
C VAL A 47 0.74 15.86 9.48
N ILE A 48 0.40 15.11 10.52
CA ILE A 48 0.05 13.68 10.39
C ILE A 48 -1.45 13.54 10.66
N GLY A 49 -2.14 12.83 9.78
CA GLY A 49 -3.56 12.50 9.94
C GLY A 49 -3.76 11.01 10.15
N ASP A 50 -4.61 10.67 11.11
CA ASP A 50 -4.99 9.28 11.38
C ASP A 50 -6.38 9.02 10.82
N ASP A 51 -6.47 8.19 9.79
CA ASP A 51 -7.74 7.78 9.20
C ASP A 51 -8.23 6.41 9.69
N ALA A 52 -7.45 5.71 10.51
CA ALA A 52 -7.73 4.37 11.00
C ALA A 52 -8.17 3.38 9.89
N CYS A 53 -7.81 3.65 8.64
CA CYS A 53 -8.29 2.89 7.46
C CYS A 53 -9.83 2.91 7.32
N ASP A 54 -10.48 3.93 7.89
CA ASP A 54 -11.94 4.11 7.84
C ASP A 54 -12.32 5.20 6.83
N PRO A 55 -13.24 4.91 5.89
CA PRO A 55 -13.62 5.88 4.86
C PRO A 55 -14.16 7.21 5.40
N LYS A 56 -14.97 7.17 6.44
CA LYS A 56 -15.55 8.39 7.05
C LYS A 56 -14.48 9.22 7.74
N GLN A 57 -13.60 8.57 8.50
CA GLN A 57 -12.49 9.23 9.18
C GLN A 57 -11.51 9.81 8.18
N ALA A 58 -11.29 9.15 7.04
CA ALA A 58 -10.44 9.65 5.97
C ALA A 58 -10.97 10.98 5.40
N VAL A 59 -12.29 11.10 5.22
CA VAL A 59 -12.92 12.35 4.80
C VAL A 59 -12.74 13.46 5.84
N ALA A 60 -12.91 13.13 7.12
CA ALA A 60 -12.67 14.07 8.21
C ALA A 60 -11.21 14.56 8.24
N VAL A 61 -10.25 13.66 8.04
CA VAL A 61 -8.83 14.01 7.94
C VAL A 61 -8.58 14.96 6.77
N ALA A 62 -9.17 14.65 5.60
CA ALA A 62 -9.02 15.48 4.41
C ALA A 62 -9.57 16.90 4.63
N ASN A 63 -10.73 17.02 5.26
CA ASN A 63 -11.32 18.32 5.60
C ASN A 63 -10.43 19.09 6.59
N LYS A 64 -9.84 18.41 7.55
CA LYS A 64 -8.90 19.02 8.50
C LYS A 64 -7.66 19.57 7.77
N PHE A 65 -7.09 18.78 6.87
CA PHE A 65 -5.94 19.23 6.06
C PHE A 65 -6.29 20.44 5.19
N ALA A 66 -7.48 20.45 4.60
CA ALA A 66 -7.96 21.59 3.83
C ALA A 66 -8.04 22.86 4.70
N GLY A 67 -8.58 22.73 5.91
CA GLY A 67 -8.61 23.82 6.89
C GLY A 67 -7.23 24.32 7.33
N GLN A 68 -6.25 23.42 7.37
CA GLN A 68 -4.85 23.75 7.67
C GLN A 68 -4.08 24.27 6.45
N LYS A 69 -4.71 24.34 5.29
CA LYS A 69 -4.14 24.80 4.03
C LYS A 69 -2.84 24.09 3.66
N VAL A 70 -2.82 22.76 3.81
CA VAL A 70 -1.66 21.97 3.39
C VAL A 70 -1.44 22.11 1.88
N ALA A 71 -0.19 22.19 1.47
CA ALA A 71 0.17 22.31 0.06
C ALA A 71 0.12 20.96 -0.69
N TYR A 72 0.18 19.86 0.04
CA TYR A 72 0.37 18.54 -0.54
C TYR A 72 0.07 17.44 0.49
N VAL A 73 -0.51 16.34 0.03
CA VAL A 73 -0.79 15.19 0.89
C VAL A 73 -0.07 13.96 0.34
N ALA A 74 0.84 13.40 1.12
CA ALA A 74 1.41 12.07 0.91
C ALA A 74 0.52 11.06 1.67
N GLY A 75 -0.38 10.44 0.97
CA GLY A 75 -1.40 9.59 1.59
C GLY A 75 -2.59 9.38 0.66
N HIS A 76 -3.61 8.70 1.10
CA HIS A 76 -3.67 7.86 2.29
C HIS A 76 -3.05 6.48 2.03
N PHE A 77 -3.09 5.58 2.99
CA PHE A 77 -2.58 4.22 2.81
C PHE A 77 -3.64 3.30 2.21
N CYS A 78 -4.75 3.10 2.91
CA CYS A 78 -5.81 2.19 2.47
C CYS A 78 -6.57 2.77 1.27
N SER A 79 -6.83 1.96 0.25
CA SER A 79 -7.59 2.39 -0.93
C SER A 79 -8.98 2.94 -0.54
N GLY A 80 -9.64 2.29 0.43
CA GLY A 80 -10.93 2.73 0.96
C GLY A 80 -10.90 4.06 1.72
N SER A 81 -9.70 4.55 2.04
CA SER A 81 -9.47 5.88 2.62
C SER A 81 -9.09 6.89 1.54
N SER A 82 -8.14 6.55 0.68
CA SER A 82 -7.66 7.44 -0.39
C SER A 82 -8.77 7.86 -1.35
N ILE A 83 -9.65 6.93 -1.73
CA ILE A 83 -10.69 7.21 -2.72
C ILE A 83 -11.69 8.28 -2.21
N PRO A 84 -12.34 8.12 -1.06
CA PRO A 84 -13.24 9.18 -0.56
C PRO A 84 -12.51 10.47 -0.19
N ALA A 85 -11.30 10.39 0.38
CA ALA A 85 -10.50 11.57 0.70
C ALA A 85 -10.15 12.37 -0.56
N SER A 86 -9.90 11.70 -1.69
CA SER A 86 -9.56 12.35 -2.95
C SER A 86 -10.63 13.31 -3.44
N LYS A 87 -11.90 13.06 -3.12
CA LYS A 87 -13.01 13.94 -3.49
C LYS A 87 -12.86 15.31 -2.82
N VAL A 88 -12.52 15.30 -1.54
CA VAL A 88 -12.25 16.53 -0.79
C VAL A 88 -11.03 17.27 -1.37
N TYR A 89 -9.94 16.55 -1.60
CA TYR A 89 -8.72 17.18 -2.15
C TYR A 89 -8.95 17.76 -3.54
N THR A 90 -9.76 17.10 -4.36
CA THR A 90 -10.10 17.62 -5.70
C THR A 90 -10.91 18.92 -5.60
N GLU A 91 -11.91 18.97 -4.71
CA GLU A 91 -12.73 20.16 -4.48
C GLU A 91 -11.91 21.33 -3.94
N GLU A 92 -10.95 21.04 -3.04
CA GLU A 92 -10.17 22.05 -2.35
C GLU A 92 -8.88 22.45 -3.11
N GLY A 93 -8.59 21.81 -4.23
CA GLY A 93 -7.38 22.12 -5.00
C GLY A 93 -6.10 21.72 -4.28
N ILE A 94 -6.05 20.51 -3.72
CA ILE A 94 -4.88 19.96 -3.03
C ILE A 94 -4.38 18.75 -3.78
N ILE A 95 -3.07 18.67 -4.02
CA ILE A 95 -2.45 17.52 -4.68
C ILE A 95 -2.33 16.38 -3.68
N GLN A 96 -2.79 15.20 -4.10
CA GLN A 96 -2.67 13.97 -3.33
C GLN A 96 -1.81 12.97 -4.07
N VAL A 97 -0.81 12.43 -3.39
CA VAL A 97 0.01 11.32 -3.89
C VAL A 97 -0.02 10.19 -2.88
N SER A 98 -0.67 9.08 -3.22
CA SER A 98 -0.67 7.93 -2.34
C SER A 98 0.60 7.11 -2.52
N PRO A 99 1.27 6.74 -1.42
CA PRO A 99 2.40 5.83 -1.48
C PRO A 99 1.97 4.36 -1.60
N ALA A 100 0.70 4.02 -1.37
CA ALA A 100 0.32 2.64 -1.12
C ALA A 100 -1.07 2.21 -1.60
N SER A 101 -1.95 3.13 -2.01
CA SER A 101 -3.30 2.78 -2.46
C SER A 101 -3.26 2.21 -3.87
N THR A 102 -3.53 0.91 -3.97
CA THR A 102 -3.33 0.14 -5.21
C THR A 102 -4.61 -0.11 -6.02
N ASN A 103 -5.78 0.23 -5.48
CA ASN A 103 -7.03 0.03 -6.22
C ASN A 103 -7.04 0.89 -7.48
N PRO A 104 -7.34 0.31 -8.67
CA PRO A 104 -7.38 1.06 -9.93
C PRO A 104 -8.31 2.27 -9.91
N ALA A 105 -9.45 2.19 -9.21
CA ALA A 105 -10.43 3.27 -9.16
C ALA A 105 -9.87 4.58 -8.59
N PHE A 106 -8.83 4.52 -7.77
CA PHE A 106 -8.24 5.71 -7.17
C PHE A 106 -7.80 6.72 -8.23
N THR A 107 -7.08 6.26 -9.25
CA THR A 107 -6.63 7.12 -10.36
C THR A 107 -7.59 7.09 -11.55
N ASP A 108 -8.21 5.94 -11.86
CA ASP A 108 -9.15 5.84 -12.99
C ASP A 108 -10.34 6.78 -12.83
N LYS A 109 -10.78 7.01 -11.60
CA LYS A 109 -11.92 7.89 -11.26
C LYS A 109 -11.49 9.13 -10.50
N GLY A 110 -10.20 9.33 -10.31
CA GLY A 110 -9.65 10.46 -9.58
C GLY A 110 -9.64 11.75 -10.40
N GLY A 111 -9.59 12.87 -9.71
CA GLY A 111 -9.39 14.18 -10.34
C GLY A 111 -7.97 14.35 -10.87
N PRO A 112 -7.67 15.50 -11.51
CA PRO A 112 -6.37 15.77 -12.09
C PRO A 112 -5.25 15.92 -11.05
N ASN A 113 -5.60 16.03 -9.79
CA ASN A 113 -4.73 16.23 -8.64
C ASN A 113 -4.35 14.93 -7.93
N VAL A 114 -4.79 13.78 -8.45
CA VAL A 114 -4.64 12.47 -7.79
C VAL A 114 -3.57 11.65 -8.48
N PHE A 115 -2.61 11.17 -7.68
CA PHE A 115 -1.44 10.41 -8.17
C PHE A 115 -1.12 9.29 -7.18
N ARG A 116 -0.38 8.29 -7.65
CA ARG A 116 0.24 7.28 -6.78
C ARG A 116 1.67 6.99 -7.21
N VAL A 117 2.49 6.54 -6.26
CA VAL A 117 3.87 6.07 -6.55
C VAL A 117 4.02 4.56 -6.37
N CYS A 118 2.93 3.86 -6.07
CA CYS A 118 2.87 2.39 -5.98
C CYS A 118 2.23 1.79 -7.22
N GLY A 119 2.17 0.46 -7.28
CA GLY A 119 1.53 -0.28 -8.36
C GLY A 119 0.01 -0.28 -8.31
N ARG A 120 -0.60 -1.06 -9.21
CA ARG A 120 -2.07 -1.17 -9.35
C ARG A 120 -2.52 -2.63 -9.19
N ASP A 121 -3.71 -2.81 -8.63
CA ASP A 121 -4.24 -4.14 -8.36
C ASP A 121 -4.72 -4.90 -9.60
N ASP A 122 -4.98 -4.23 -10.72
CA ASP A 122 -5.21 -4.93 -11.99
C ASP A 122 -3.95 -5.67 -12.42
N GLN A 123 -2.76 -5.07 -12.26
CA GLN A 123 -1.49 -5.75 -12.51
C GLN A 123 -1.18 -6.80 -11.44
N GLN A 124 -1.43 -6.47 -10.19
CA GLN A 124 -1.19 -7.40 -9.07
C GLN A 124 -2.06 -8.65 -9.20
N GLY A 125 -3.34 -8.48 -9.54
CA GLY A 125 -4.27 -9.58 -9.76
C GLY A 125 -3.90 -10.42 -10.98
N GLU A 126 -3.33 -9.82 -12.01
CA GLU A 126 -2.84 -10.55 -13.19
C GLU A 126 -1.70 -11.49 -12.81
N VAL A 127 -0.72 -11.00 -12.06
CA VAL A 127 0.42 -11.80 -11.58
C VAL A 127 -0.04 -12.92 -10.65
N ALA A 128 -0.88 -12.60 -9.66
CA ALA A 128 -1.38 -13.57 -8.71
C ALA A 128 -2.28 -14.62 -9.35
N GLY A 129 -3.18 -14.20 -10.25
CA GLY A 129 -4.08 -15.11 -10.94
C GLY A 129 -3.36 -16.10 -11.83
N ALA A 130 -2.37 -15.64 -12.59
CA ALA A 130 -1.55 -16.51 -13.44
C ALA A 130 -0.76 -17.53 -12.60
N PHE A 131 -0.19 -17.09 -11.50
CA PHE A 131 0.54 -17.97 -10.56
C PHE A 131 -0.37 -19.06 -10.01
N LEU A 132 -1.54 -18.69 -9.48
CA LEU A 132 -2.48 -19.64 -8.91
C LEU A 132 -2.96 -20.68 -9.92
N ALA A 133 -3.27 -20.24 -11.14
CA ALA A 133 -3.72 -21.15 -12.19
C ALA A 133 -2.64 -22.17 -12.58
N LYS A 134 -1.39 -21.77 -12.56
CA LYS A 134 -0.26 -22.65 -12.88
C LYS A 134 0.08 -23.59 -11.72
N GLU A 135 0.26 -23.05 -10.52
CA GLU A 135 0.72 -23.85 -9.37
C GLU A 135 -0.38 -24.77 -8.80
N TYR A 136 -1.63 -24.39 -8.95
CA TYR A 136 -2.76 -25.11 -8.41
C TYR A 136 -3.67 -25.72 -9.50
N ALA A 137 -3.11 -25.96 -10.70
CA ALA A 137 -3.83 -26.63 -11.77
C ALA A 137 -4.37 -27.99 -11.29
N GLY A 138 -5.67 -28.23 -11.46
CA GLY A 138 -6.33 -29.44 -10.98
C GLY A 138 -6.59 -29.47 -9.48
N LYS A 139 -6.28 -28.40 -8.76
CA LYS A 139 -6.47 -28.28 -7.30
C LYS A 139 -7.55 -27.25 -6.99
N LYS A 140 -7.89 -27.13 -5.69
CA LYS A 140 -8.96 -26.26 -5.21
C LYS A 140 -8.41 -25.00 -4.58
N VAL A 141 -8.74 -23.86 -5.18
CA VAL A 141 -8.39 -22.54 -4.66
C VAL A 141 -9.66 -21.83 -4.22
N ALA A 142 -9.64 -21.27 -3.01
CA ALA A 142 -10.69 -20.39 -2.51
C ALA A 142 -10.24 -18.94 -2.65
N ILE A 143 -11.12 -18.09 -3.16
CA ILE A 143 -10.91 -16.65 -3.21
C ILE A 143 -11.71 -16.02 -2.08
N ILE A 144 -11.04 -15.24 -1.22
CA ILE A 144 -11.62 -14.62 -0.04
C ILE A 144 -11.30 -13.14 -0.04
N HIS A 145 -12.28 -12.30 0.30
CA HIS A 145 -12.05 -10.86 0.44
C HIS A 145 -12.64 -10.32 1.75
N ASP A 146 -12.15 -9.18 2.18
CA ASP A 146 -12.52 -8.55 3.46
C ASP A 146 -13.60 -7.45 3.30
N LYS A 147 -14.25 -7.35 2.14
CA LYS A 147 -15.27 -6.36 1.80
C LYS A 147 -14.74 -4.91 1.69
N THR A 148 -13.45 -4.68 1.92
CA THR A 148 -12.87 -3.35 1.73
C THR A 148 -12.65 -3.06 0.26
N ALA A 149 -12.51 -1.77 -0.09
CA ALA A 149 -12.19 -1.37 -1.46
C ALA A 149 -10.91 -2.03 -1.96
N TYR A 150 -9.87 -2.08 -1.13
CA TYR A 150 -8.63 -2.77 -1.46
C TYR A 150 -8.84 -4.29 -1.59
N GLY A 151 -9.30 -4.92 -0.52
CA GLY A 151 -9.32 -6.38 -0.46
C GLY A 151 -10.26 -7.02 -1.48
N LYS A 152 -11.48 -6.48 -1.62
CA LYS A 152 -12.43 -6.99 -2.61
C LYS A 152 -11.93 -6.72 -4.02
N GLY A 153 -11.41 -5.53 -4.29
CA GLY A 153 -10.89 -5.18 -5.61
C GLY A 153 -9.76 -6.12 -6.03
N LEU A 154 -8.80 -6.38 -5.16
CA LEU A 154 -7.68 -7.26 -5.44
C LEU A 154 -8.12 -8.72 -5.60
N ALA A 155 -8.97 -9.21 -4.72
CA ALA A 155 -9.49 -10.58 -4.81
C ALA A 155 -10.26 -10.81 -6.12
N ASP A 156 -11.09 -9.87 -6.52
CA ASP A 156 -11.87 -9.96 -7.76
C ASP A 156 -10.96 -9.91 -8.99
N ALA A 157 -9.93 -9.06 -9.00
CA ALA A 157 -8.95 -9.01 -10.09
C ALA A 157 -8.17 -10.33 -10.19
N THR A 158 -7.76 -10.90 -9.08
CA THR A 158 -7.07 -12.18 -9.03
C THR A 158 -7.95 -13.31 -9.52
N ARG A 159 -9.20 -13.37 -9.05
CA ARG A 159 -10.20 -14.35 -9.49
C ARG A 159 -10.40 -14.31 -11.00
N LYS A 160 -10.60 -13.12 -11.54
CA LYS A 160 -10.79 -12.91 -12.99
C LYS A 160 -9.61 -13.43 -13.79
N ASN A 161 -8.40 -13.10 -13.37
CA ASN A 161 -7.19 -13.51 -14.09
C ASN A 161 -6.86 -14.99 -13.90
N MET A 162 -7.16 -15.56 -12.75
CA MET A 162 -7.04 -16.99 -12.51
C MET A 162 -7.98 -17.77 -13.43
N LYS A 163 -9.23 -17.34 -13.58
CA LYS A 163 -10.20 -17.93 -14.49
C LYS A 163 -9.74 -17.81 -15.94
N LYS A 164 -9.25 -16.65 -16.34
CA LYS A 164 -8.72 -16.41 -17.69
C LYS A 164 -7.55 -17.35 -17.99
N ALA A 165 -6.74 -17.69 -16.99
CA ALA A 165 -5.61 -18.60 -17.11
C ALA A 165 -6.01 -20.09 -16.97
N GLY A 166 -7.30 -20.40 -16.84
CA GLY A 166 -7.82 -21.77 -16.90
C GLY A 166 -8.20 -22.41 -15.56
N LEU A 167 -8.17 -21.67 -14.45
CA LEU A 167 -8.57 -22.20 -13.14
C LEU A 167 -9.72 -21.37 -12.54
N LYS A 168 -10.88 -22.02 -12.37
CA LYS A 168 -12.01 -21.43 -11.68
C LYS A 168 -11.86 -21.67 -10.17
N GLU A 169 -12.22 -20.70 -9.35
CA GLU A 169 -12.24 -20.86 -7.91
C GLU A 169 -13.21 -21.96 -7.46
N ALA A 170 -12.83 -22.72 -6.43
CA ALA A 170 -13.69 -23.69 -5.79
C ALA A 170 -14.67 -23.05 -4.80
N MET A 171 -14.28 -21.89 -4.24
CA MET A 171 -15.10 -21.11 -3.31
C MET A 171 -14.80 -19.63 -3.48
N TYR A 172 -15.81 -18.79 -3.26
CA TYR A 172 -15.68 -17.35 -3.18
C TYR A 172 -16.43 -16.88 -1.93
N GLU A 173 -15.70 -16.35 -0.97
CA GLU A 173 -16.25 -16.00 0.35
C GLU A 173 -15.82 -14.59 0.76
N ALA A 174 -16.63 -13.96 1.58
CA ALA A 174 -16.33 -12.68 2.20
C ALA A 174 -16.14 -12.85 3.69
N ILE A 175 -15.20 -12.11 4.27
CA ILE A 175 -15.03 -11.94 5.71
C ILE A 175 -15.33 -10.50 6.08
N THR A 176 -15.53 -10.26 7.37
CA THR A 176 -15.65 -8.90 7.90
C THR A 176 -14.32 -8.51 8.55
N ALA A 177 -13.71 -7.42 8.06
CA ALA A 177 -12.49 -6.89 8.64
C ALA A 177 -12.73 -6.51 10.11
N GLY A 178 -11.75 -6.80 10.97
CA GLY A 178 -11.83 -6.51 12.40
C GLY A 178 -12.34 -7.66 13.26
N GLU A 179 -12.90 -8.70 12.67
CA GLU A 179 -13.24 -9.91 13.42
C GLU A 179 -11.98 -10.66 13.85
N LYS A 180 -12.09 -11.42 14.93
CA LYS A 180 -10.97 -12.19 15.49
C LYS A 180 -11.17 -13.69 15.36
N ASP A 181 -12.40 -14.13 15.20
CA ASP A 181 -12.75 -15.54 15.06
C ASP A 181 -13.24 -15.83 13.64
N TYR A 182 -12.45 -16.63 12.93
CA TYR A 182 -12.76 -17.08 11.57
C TYR A 182 -13.00 -18.60 11.53
N SER A 183 -13.33 -19.21 12.65
CA SER A 183 -13.49 -20.66 12.77
C SER A 183 -14.55 -21.22 11.81
N ALA A 184 -15.65 -20.51 11.57
CA ALA A 184 -16.68 -20.92 10.62
C ALA A 184 -16.13 -20.99 9.19
N LEU A 185 -15.38 -19.99 8.76
CA LEU A 185 -14.71 -19.99 7.46
C LEU A 185 -13.70 -21.13 7.36
N VAL A 186 -12.86 -21.28 8.39
CA VAL A 186 -11.81 -22.30 8.41
C VAL A 186 -12.41 -23.72 8.35
N SER A 187 -13.51 -23.98 9.07
CA SER A 187 -14.23 -25.24 9.00
C SER A 187 -14.76 -25.52 7.59
N LYS A 188 -15.28 -24.49 6.93
CA LYS A 188 -15.78 -24.61 5.56
C LYS A 188 -14.65 -24.89 4.57
N LEU A 189 -13.50 -24.24 4.72
CA LEU A 189 -12.30 -24.50 3.91
C LEU A 189 -11.84 -25.96 4.10
N LYS A 190 -11.82 -26.44 5.32
CA LYS A 190 -11.43 -27.82 5.64
C LYS A 190 -12.37 -28.84 5.04
N SER A 191 -13.68 -28.66 5.21
CA SER A 191 -14.68 -29.60 4.69
C SER A 191 -14.72 -29.64 3.16
N ASN A 192 -14.28 -28.59 2.49
CA ASN A 192 -14.20 -28.53 1.02
C ASN A 192 -12.82 -28.93 0.48
N ASN A 193 -11.91 -29.35 1.34
CA ASN A 193 -10.54 -29.77 0.94
C ASN A 193 -9.81 -28.73 0.11
N ILE A 194 -9.86 -27.46 0.55
CA ILE A 194 -9.20 -26.35 -0.17
C ILE A 194 -7.68 -26.48 -0.03
N ASP A 195 -6.97 -26.43 -1.16
CA ASP A 195 -5.51 -26.54 -1.22
C ASP A 195 -4.80 -25.22 -0.95
N ALA A 196 -5.38 -24.11 -1.42
CA ALA A 196 -4.85 -22.78 -1.21
C ALA A 196 -5.97 -21.77 -1.12
N ILE A 197 -5.75 -20.72 -0.32
CA ILE A 197 -6.62 -19.55 -0.32
C ILE A 197 -5.85 -18.36 -0.91
N TYR A 198 -6.53 -17.54 -1.70
CA TYR A 198 -6.08 -16.20 -2.01
C TYR A 198 -6.92 -15.23 -1.21
N LEU A 199 -6.28 -14.45 -0.35
CA LEU A 199 -6.95 -13.46 0.48
C LEU A 199 -6.67 -12.06 -0.05
N GLY A 200 -7.72 -11.35 -0.48
CA GLY A 200 -7.70 -9.90 -0.65
C GLY A 200 -8.04 -9.25 0.68
N GLY A 201 -7.04 -8.70 1.35
CA GLY A 201 -7.20 -8.12 2.68
C GLY A 201 -5.86 -7.77 3.30
N TYR A 202 -5.92 -7.37 4.56
CA TYR A 202 -4.76 -6.90 5.30
C TYR A 202 -4.15 -8.00 6.18
N HIS A 203 -2.98 -7.70 6.70
CA HIS A 203 -2.14 -8.65 7.43
C HIS A 203 -2.76 -9.17 8.73
N THR A 204 -3.58 -8.39 9.41
CA THR A 204 -4.18 -8.79 10.68
C THR A 204 -5.12 -9.98 10.50
N GLU A 205 -6.09 -9.86 9.57
CA GLU A 205 -7.03 -10.92 9.25
C GLU A 205 -6.34 -12.11 8.60
N ALA A 206 -5.38 -11.85 7.70
CA ALA A 206 -4.58 -12.91 7.07
C ALA A 206 -3.87 -13.76 8.14
N GLY A 207 -3.23 -13.12 9.10
CA GLY A 207 -2.53 -13.80 10.18
C GLY A 207 -3.43 -14.63 11.06
N LEU A 208 -4.61 -14.10 11.40
CA LEU A 208 -5.59 -14.84 12.21
C LEU A 208 -6.13 -16.07 11.47
N ILE A 209 -6.42 -15.91 10.18
CA ILE A 209 -6.93 -17.02 9.36
C ILE A 209 -5.89 -18.15 9.23
N VAL A 210 -4.64 -17.81 8.92
CA VAL A 210 -3.61 -18.84 8.77
C VAL A 210 -3.33 -19.55 10.09
N ARG A 211 -3.33 -18.84 11.21
CA ARG A 211 -3.22 -19.47 12.54
C ARG A 211 -4.35 -20.46 12.79
N GLN A 212 -5.58 -20.04 12.54
CA GLN A 212 -6.75 -20.89 12.77
C GLN A 212 -6.77 -22.09 11.82
N MET A 213 -6.30 -21.93 10.59
CA MET A 213 -6.11 -23.08 9.69
C MET A 213 -5.09 -24.08 10.25
N ARG A 214 -3.95 -23.61 10.74
CA ARG A 214 -2.91 -24.49 11.31
C ARG A 214 -3.40 -25.16 12.60
N ASP A 215 -4.15 -24.46 13.44
CA ASP A 215 -4.76 -25.02 14.65
C ASP A 215 -5.73 -26.14 14.34
N GLN A 216 -6.38 -26.10 13.18
CA GLN A 216 -7.27 -27.17 12.70
C GLN A 216 -6.54 -28.29 11.95
N GLY A 217 -5.22 -28.30 11.98
CA GLY A 217 -4.41 -29.31 11.30
C GLY A 217 -4.37 -29.18 9.78
N MET A 218 -4.75 -28.03 9.26
CA MET A 218 -4.74 -27.78 7.80
C MET A 218 -3.37 -27.29 7.36
N SER A 219 -2.93 -27.79 6.20
CA SER A 219 -1.70 -27.31 5.52
C SER A 219 -2.00 -26.39 4.36
N THR A 220 -3.23 -25.92 4.25
CA THR A 220 -3.70 -25.02 3.19
C THR A 220 -2.79 -23.79 3.06
N LYS A 221 -2.35 -23.50 1.84
CA LYS A 221 -1.44 -22.38 1.56
C LYS A 221 -2.20 -21.06 1.61
N LEU A 222 -1.62 -20.08 2.29
CA LEU A 222 -2.11 -18.70 2.22
C LEU A 222 -1.30 -17.93 1.17
N VAL A 223 -2.00 -17.33 0.22
CA VAL A 223 -1.45 -16.42 -0.78
C VAL A 223 -2.20 -15.10 -0.66
N SER A 224 -1.50 -13.99 -0.65
CA SER A 224 -2.10 -12.66 -0.52
C SER A 224 -1.31 -11.62 -1.29
N GLY A 225 -1.65 -10.36 -1.09
CA GLY A 225 -1.02 -9.23 -1.77
C GLY A 225 -0.06 -8.45 -0.89
N ASP A 226 0.13 -7.22 -1.29
CA ASP A 226 1.10 -6.28 -0.71
C ASP A 226 0.80 -5.85 0.74
N ALA A 227 -0.38 -6.13 1.25
CA ALA A 227 -0.74 -5.78 2.63
C ALA A 227 -0.17 -6.76 3.67
N LEU A 228 0.75 -7.63 3.30
CA LEU A 228 1.51 -8.47 4.23
C LEU A 228 2.96 -8.00 4.42
N VAL A 229 3.34 -6.85 3.84
CA VAL A 229 4.74 -6.37 3.88
C VAL A 229 5.03 -5.60 5.18
N THR A 230 4.85 -6.28 6.28
CA THR A 230 5.13 -5.79 7.62
C THR A 230 5.57 -6.93 8.53
N ALA A 231 6.58 -6.68 9.37
CA ALA A 231 7.04 -7.65 10.35
C ALA A 231 5.92 -8.08 11.32
N GLU A 232 4.91 -7.23 11.52
CA GLU A 232 3.76 -7.55 12.37
C GLU A 232 2.99 -8.79 11.90
N TYR A 233 3.03 -9.12 10.61
CA TYR A 233 2.41 -10.35 10.12
C TYR A 233 2.98 -11.56 10.88
N TRP A 234 4.30 -11.65 10.99
CA TRP A 234 4.94 -12.75 11.73
C TRP A 234 4.68 -12.68 13.24
N ASP A 235 4.61 -11.46 13.80
CA ASP A 235 4.24 -11.29 15.21
C ASP A 235 2.87 -11.87 15.50
N ILE A 236 1.94 -11.79 14.56
CA ILE A 236 0.59 -12.38 14.67
C ILE A 236 0.63 -13.89 14.46
N THR A 237 1.35 -14.36 13.45
CA THR A 237 1.29 -15.76 13.02
C THR A 237 2.25 -16.69 13.76
N GLY A 238 3.44 -16.19 14.09
CA GLY A 238 4.54 -17.08 14.47
C GLY A 238 4.77 -18.11 13.37
N ASN A 239 5.10 -19.33 13.74
CA ASN A 239 5.38 -20.42 12.78
C ASN A 239 4.22 -20.76 11.85
N ALA A 240 2.99 -20.41 12.21
CA ALA A 240 1.84 -20.61 11.32
C ALA A 240 1.97 -19.84 10.01
N GLY A 241 2.71 -18.74 10.01
CA GLY A 241 2.97 -17.93 8.81
C GLY A 241 4.02 -18.49 7.88
N GLU A 242 4.75 -19.53 8.28
CA GLU A 242 5.79 -20.15 7.46
C GLU A 242 5.24 -20.58 6.10
N GLY A 243 5.90 -20.14 5.03
CA GLY A 243 5.49 -20.50 3.68
C GLY A 243 4.39 -19.64 3.08
N THR A 244 3.87 -18.63 3.79
CA THR A 244 2.92 -17.68 3.22
C THR A 244 3.55 -16.99 2.02
N LEU A 245 2.79 -16.88 0.94
CA LEU A 245 3.20 -16.16 -0.27
C LEU A 245 2.45 -14.84 -0.37
N MET A 246 3.16 -13.82 -0.82
CA MET A 246 2.57 -12.51 -1.07
C MET A 246 3.21 -11.86 -2.28
N THR A 247 2.48 -10.97 -2.93
CA THR A 247 3.01 -10.15 -4.02
C THR A 247 3.34 -8.75 -3.52
N PHE A 248 4.47 -8.22 -3.99
CA PHE A 248 4.89 -6.85 -3.78
C PHE A 248 5.80 -6.46 -4.93
N SER A 249 6.18 -5.20 -5.03
CA SER A 249 7.22 -4.79 -5.98
C SER A 249 8.57 -5.36 -5.54
N PRO A 250 9.57 -5.45 -6.44
CA PRO A 250 10.93 -5.78 -6.04
C PRO A 250 11.35 -4.92 -4.85
N ASP A 251 12.06 -5.49 -3.90
CA ASP A 251 12.34 -4.84 -2.63
C ASP A 251 13.06 -3.50 -2.84
N PRO A 252 12.42 -2.36 -2.52
CA PRO A 252 13.01 -1.04 -2.76
C PRO A 252 14.28 -0.79 -1.94
N ARG A 253 14.50 -1.56 -0.87
CA ARG A 253 15.76 -1.49 -0.09
C ARG A 253 16.97 -1.91 -0.91
N ASN A 254 16.76 -2.66 -1.99
CA ASN A 254 17.83 -3.13 -2.87
C ASN A 254 18.11 -2.15 -4.02
N ASN A 255 17.34 -1.09 -4.17
CA ASN A 255 17.61 -0.07 -5.18
C ASN A 255 18.90 0.67 -4.85
N PRO A 256 19.84 0.82 -5.81
CA PRO A 256 21.07 1.57 -5.56
C PRO A 256 20.81 3.00 -5.07
N GLU A 257 19.78 3.65 -5.58
CA GLU A 257 19.37 5.01 -5.19
C GLU A 257 18.94 5.08 -3.72
N ALA A 258 18.45 3.98 -3.16
CA ALA A 258 17.98 3.92 -1.78
C ALA A 258 19.08 3.63 -0.76
N ALA A 259 20.24 3.15 -1.19
CA ALA A 259 21.28 2.65 -0.28
C ALA A 259 21.68 3.65 0.82
N PRO A 260 21.94 4.94 0.55
CA PRO A 260 22.26 5.90 1.61
C PRO A 260 21.12 6.09 2.62
N LEU A 261 19.89 6.13 2.13
CA LEU A 261 18.70 6.30 2.97
C LEU A 261 18.43 5.07 3.83
N VAL A 262 18.57 3.88 3.26
CA VAL A 262 18.46 2.62 4.02
C VAL A 262 19.45 2.60 5.19
N LYS A 263 20.69 3.01 4.95
CA LYS A 263 21.70 3.11 5.99
C LYS A 263 21.32 4.11 7.07
N LYS A 264 20.76 5.26 6.68
CA LYS A 264 20.29 6.30 7.60
C LYS A 264 19.15 5.79 8.49
N PHE A 265 18.17 5.09 7.92
CA PHE A 265 17.08 4.48 8.68
C PHE A 265 17.59 3.45 9.68
N LYS A 266 18.47 2.56 9.25
CA LYS A 266 19.06 1.53 10.13
C LYS A 266 19.85 2.15 11.28
N ALA A 267 20.60 3.22 11.02
CA ALA A 267 21.32 3.96 12.06
C ALA A 267 20.36 4.60 13.08
N ALA A 268 19.13 4.92 12.67
CA ALA A 268 18.09 5.44 13.56
C ALA A 268 17.26 4.32 14.24
N GLY A 269 17.63 3.05 14.04
CA GLY A 269 16.93 1.92 14.62
C GLY A 269 15.62 1.57 13.90
N ILE A 270 15.46 1.99 12.65
CA ILE A 270 14.25 1.76 11.85
C ILE A 270 14.60 0.86 10.66
N GLU A 271 13.92 -0.28 10.55
CA GLU A 271 13.99 -1.09 9.34
C GLU A 271 13.05 -0.49 8.28
N PRO A 272 13.58 -0.01 7.14
CA PRO A 272 12.75 0.64 6.12
C PRO A 272 12.03 -0.37 5.21
N GLU A 273 11.26 -1.27 5.81
CA GLU A 273 10.49 -2.28 5.11
C GLU A 273 9.21 -1.71 4.48
N GLY A 274 8.64 -2.46 3.56
CA GLY A 274 7.31 -2.20 3.02
C GLY A 274 7.20 -0.83 2.35
N TYR A 275 6.33 0.02 2.89
CA TYR A 275 6.01 1.31 2.29
C TYR A 275 6.77 2.50 2.88
N VAL A 276 7.76 2.26 3.74
CA VAL A 276 8.59 3.34 4.32
C VAL A 276 9.23 4.19 3.21
N LEU A 277 9.91 3.53 2.27
CA LEU A 277 10.59 4.23 1.18
C LEU A 277 9.60 4.84 0.17
N TYR A 278 8.43 4.25 0.01
CA TYR A 278 7.37 4.81 -0.83
C TYR A 278 6.84 6.12 -0.27
N SER A 279 6.65 6.20 1.04
CA SER A 279 6.23 7.43 1.72
C SER A 279 7.26 8.55 1.55
N TYR A 280 8.54 8.22 1.72
CA TYR A 280 9.65 9.14 1.49
C TYR A 280 9.65 9.63 0.03
N ALA A 281 9.51 8.71 -0.93
CA ALA A 281 9.51 9.03 -2.35
C ALA A 281 8.33 9.93 -2.76
N ALA A 282 7.15 9.71 -2.19
CA ALA A 282 5.99 10.57 -2.46
C ALA A 282 6.28 12.03 -2.11
N LEU A 283 7.06 12.26 -1.07
CA LEU A 283 7.44 13.61 -0.64
C LEU A 283 8.65 14.15 -1.42
N GLU A 284 9.55 13.28 -1.89
CA GLU A 284 10.61 13.70 -2.82
C GLU A 284 10.00 14.28 -4.11
N VAL A 285 8.89 13.70 -4.57
CA VAL A 285 8.17 14.21 -5.75
C VAL A 285 7.70 15.65 -5.52
N PHE A 286 7.11 15.92 -4.37
CA PHE A 286 6.66 17.28 -4.05
C PHE A 286 7.83 18.26 -3.99
N GLU A 287 8.89 17.90 -3.32
CA GLU A 287 10.09 18.75 -3.20
C GLU A 287 10.60 19.17 -4.56
N GLN A 288 10.73 18.22 -5.48
CA GLN A 288 11.23 18.48 -6.82
C GLN A 288 10.22 19.23 -7.68
N ALA A 289 8.95 18.88 -7.62
CA ALA A 289 7.90 19.54 -8.39
C ALA A 289 7.75 21.02 -7.98
N ALA A 290 7.76 21.32 -6.69
CA ALA A 290 7.69 22.68 -6.20
C ALA A 290 8.94 23.49 -6.58
N THR A 291 10.12 22.87 -6.50
CA THR A 291 11.37 23.48 -6.92
C THR A 291 11.35 23.80 -8.42
N ASP A 292 10.93 22.84 -9.25
CA ASP A 292 10.82 23.03 -10.70
C ASP A 292 9.81 24.11 -11.06
N ALA A 293 8.69 24.16 -10.34
CA ALA A 293 7.65 25.17 -10.52
C ALA A 293 8.05 26.56 -10.00
N GLY A 294 9.05 26.61 -9.12
CA GLY A 294 9.42 27.86 -8.42
C GLY A 294 8.32 28.37 -7.49
N SER A 295 7.40 27.50 -7.05
CA SER A 295 6.20 27.87 -6.29
C SER A 295 5.55 26.65 -5.65
N THR A 296 4.78 26.88 -4.59
CA THR A 296 3.89 25.86 -4.02
C THR A 296 2.43 26.05 -4.47
N ASP A 297 2.18 26.96 -5.41
CA ASP A 297 0.85 27.16 -5.99
C ASP A 297 0.33 25.86 -6.62
N TYR A 298 -0.91 25.52 -6.31
CA TYR A 298 -1.53 24.29 -6.77
C TYR A 298 -1.40 24.05 -8.29
N LYS A 299 -1.77 25.04 -9.10
CA LYS A 299 -1.76 24.88 -10.56
C LYS A 299 -0.35 24.73 -11.10
N LYS A 300 0.60 25.46 -10.53
CA LYS A 300 2.02 25.43 -10.97
C LYS A 300 2.67 24.10 -10.59
N VAL A 301 2.45 23.62 -9.37
CA VAL A 301 2.99 22.33 -8.92
C VAL A 301 2.35 21.19 -9.72
N LEU A 302 1.04 21.25 -9.95
CA LEU A 302 0.33 20.25 -10.72
C LEU A 302 0.90 20.12 -12.14
N LYS A 303 1.16 21.24 -12.80
CA LYS A 303 1.81 21.27 -14.13
C LYS A 303 3.20 20.64 -14.10
N ALA A 304 4.00 20.96 -13.08
CA ALA A 304 5.33 20.39 -12.91
C ALA A 304 5.27 18.87 -12.69
N MET A 305 4.28 18.39 -11.93
CA MET A 305 4.09 16.95 -11.71
C MET A 305 3.73 16.20 -12.98
N LYS A 306 2.90 16.78 -13.82
CA LYS A 306 2.47 16.14 -15.07
C LYS A 306 3.57 16.05 -16.13
N ASN A 307 4.53 16.96 -16.10
CA ASN A 307 5.57 17.06 -17.10
C ASN A 307 6.95 16.63 -16.62
N GLY A 308 7.10 16.39 -15.30
CA GLY A 308 8.40 16.16 -14.68
C GLY A 308 8.86 14.72 -14.69
N LYS A 309 10.16 14.57 -14.47
CA LYS A 309 10.82 13.31 -14.12
C LYS A 309 11.48 13.52 -12.78
N PHE A 310 11.15 12.67 -11.82
CA PHE A 310 11.55 12.86 -10.43
C PHE A 310 12.53 11.76 -10.01
N LYS A 311 13.69 12.19 -9.53
CA LYS A 311 14.70 11.27 -9.00
C LYS A 311 14.34 10.92 -7.56
N THR A 312 13.96 9.68 -7.32
CA THR A 312 13.54 9.22 -6.01
C THR A 312 14.31 7.98 -5.57
N VAL A 313 14.14 7.63 -4.31
CA VAL A 313 14.70 6.37 -3.79
C VAL A 313 14.09 5.12 -4.42
N LEU A 314 12.98 5.28 -5.15
CA LEU A 314 12.38 4.22 -5.96
C LEU A 314 12.91 4.21 -7.40
N GLY A 315 13.80 5.11 -7.76
CA GLY A 315 14.25 5.35 -9.11
C GLY A 315 13.64 6.61 -9.69
N VAL A 316 13.76 6.79 -11.01
CA VAL A 316 13.17 7.95 -11.70
C VAL A 316 11.69 7.69 -11.96
N LEU A 317 10.85 8.56 -11.44
CA LEU A 317 9.39 8.47 -11.58
C LEU A 317 8.86 9.57 -12.50
N SER A 318 7.89 9.19 -13.33
CA SER A 318 7.06 10.14 -14.08
C SER A 318 5.63 9.62 -14.07
N PHE A 319 4.67 10.54 -14.17
CA PHE A 319 3.25 10.18 -14.08
C PHE A 319 2.60 10.19 -15.47
N ASP A 320 1.75 9.20 -15.70
CA ASP A 320 0.91 9.17 -16.90
C ASP A 320 -0.32 10.10 -16.73
N LYS A 321 -1.21 10.09 -17.73
CA LYS A 321 -2.40 10.96 -17.73
C LYS A 321 -3.34 10.71 -16.56
N LYS A 322 -3.35 9.50 -16.01
CA LYS A 322 -4.20 9.13 -14.88
C LYS A 322 -3.57 9.46 -13.52
N GLY A 323 -2.25 9.66 -13.49
CA GLY A 323 -1.51 9.85 -12.25
C GLY A 323 -0.82 8.58 -11.75
N ASP A 324 -0.70 7.57 -12.59
CA ASP A 324 0.03 6.35 -12.28
C ASP A 324 1.49 6.46 -12.73
N VAL A 325 2.36 5.67 -12.10
CA VAL A 325 3.78 5.60 -12.45
C VAL A 325 4.11 4.27 -13.13
N SER A 326 5.15 4.28 -13.94
CA SER A 326 5.75 3.05 -14.45
C SER A 326 6.75 2.55 -13.41
N LEU A 327 6.48 1.37 -12.86
CA LEU A 327 7.34 0.70 -11.89
C LEU A 327 7.60 -0.73 -12.34
N PRO A 328 8.67 -1.38 -11.81
CA PRO A 328 8.82 -2.82 -11.98
C PRO A 328 7.55 -3.54 -11.53
N GLY A 329 7.17 -4.60 -12.25
CA GLY A 329 5.96 -5.36 -11.95
C GLY A 329 6.02 -6.06 -10.60
N TYR A 330 4.87 -6.60 -10.19
CA TYR A 330 4.77 -7.37 -8.95
C TYR A 330 5.55 -8.67 -9.04
N VAL A 331 6.20 -9.03 -7.94
CA VAL A 331 6.95 -10.28 -7.77
C VAL A 331 6.47 -10.99 -6.51
N PHE A 332 6.75 -12.30 -6.41
CA PHE A 332 6.37 -13.07 -5.23
C PHE A 332 7.47 -13.04 -4.17
N TYR A 333 7.02 -13.03 -2.93
CA TYR A 333 7.82 -13.19 -1.72
C TYR A 333 7.29 -14.36 -0.93
N GLU A 334 8.17 -15.03 -0.20
CA GLU A 334 7.80 -16.09 0.73
C GLU A 334 8.24 -15.74 2.14
N TRP A 335 7.33 -15.93 3.09
CA TRP A 335 7.63 -15.80 4.51
C TRP A 335 8.34 -17.03 5.03
N LYS A 336 9.52 -16.86 5.59
CA LYS A 336 10.37 -17.91 6.15
C LYS A 336 11.12 -17.40 7.37
N ASN A 337 11.08 -18.15 8.47
CA ASN A 337 11.85 -17.86 9.68
C ASN A 337 11.74 -16.40 10.15
N GLY A 338 10.54 -15.85 10.13
CA GLY A 338 10.27 -14.50 10.60
C GLY A 338 10.52 -13.38 9.61
N ASN A 339 11.00 -13.69 8.41
CA ASN A 339 11.29 -12.70 7.36
C ASN A 339 10.62 -13.10 6.05
N TYR A 340 10.57 -12.17 5.13
CA TYR A 340 10.11 -12.45 3.78
C TYR A 340 11.22 -12.18 2.78
N LYS A 341 11.30 -13.04 1.78
CA LYS A 341 12.30 -12.95 0.72
C LYS A 341 11.64 -13.07 -0.63
N GLN A 342 12.14 -12.29 -1.58
CA GLN A 342 11.72 -12.38 -2.96
C GLN A 342 12.15 -13.74 -3.55
N LEU A 343 11.23 -14.39 -4.25
CA LEU A 343 11.46 -15.65 -4.94
C LEU A 343 12.18 -15.45 -6.28
#